data_4d5b5582c3ce5b8efb12bde27c26b24d
#
_entry.id   4d5b5582c3ce5b8efb12bde27c26b24d
#
_cell.length_a   1.000
_cell.length_b   1.000
_cell.length_c   1.000
_cell.angle_alpha   90.00
_cell.angle_beta   90.00
_cell.angle_gamma   90.00
#
_symmetry.space_group_name_H-M   'P 1'
#
loop_
_entity.id
_entity.type
_entity.pdbx_description
1 polymer ?
#
loop_
_entity_poly.entity_id
_entity_poly.type
_entity_poly.pdbx_seq_one_letter_code
_entity_poly.pdbx_strand_id
1 'polypeptide(L)'
;MEQENFNIREHQLTSKERDFENALRPLNFEDFSGQDKVVDNLRIFVKAARLRGEALDHVLLHGPPGLGKTTLSNIIANELGVGFKITSGPVLDKPGDLAGVLTSLEPNDVLFIDEIHRLSPVVEEYLYSAMEDYRIDIMIDKGPSARSIQIDLNPFTLVGATTRSGLLTAPLRARFGINLHLEYYDDDVLSGIIRRSASILDVPCSTRAASEIASRSRGTPRIANALLRRVR
;
A
#
# COMPACT_ATOMS: atom_id res chain seq x y z
N MET A 1 -16.30 7.66 -38.83
CA MET A 1 -16.63 6.82 -37.66
C MET A 1 -15.34 6.69 -36.87
N GLU A 2 -15.13 7.65 -35.98
CA GLU A 2 -13.97 7.69 -35.07
C GLU A 2 -14.25 6.76 -33.91
N GLN A 3 -13.40 5.75 -33.75
CA GLN A 3 -13.38 4.91 -32.56
C GLN A 3 -12.76 5.75 -31.42
N GLU A 4 -13.57 6.24 -30.52
CA GLU A 4 -13.12 6.81 -29.24
C GLU A 4 -12.41 5.70 -28.43
N ASN A 5 -11.10 5.75 -28.45
CA ASN A 5 -10.24 5.03 -27.52
C ASN A 5 -10.54 5.52 -26.09
N PHE A 6 -11.32 4.77 -25.35
CA PHE A 6 -11.50 4.93 -23.91
C PHE A 6 -10.20 4.53 -23.20
N ASN A 7 -9.20 5.40 -23.29
CA ASN A 7 -8.03 5.36 -22.42
C ASN A 7 -8.53 5.71 -21.01
N ILE A 8 -8.71 4.69 -20.16
CA ILE A 8 -8.84 4.85 -18.72
C ILE A 8 -7.46 5.33 -18.21
N ARG A 9 -7.16 6.60 -18.42
CA ARG A 9 -6.08 7.29 -17.71
C ARG A 9 -6.48 7.27 -16.24
N GLU A 10 -5.57 6.80 -15.41
CA GLU A 10 -5.64 6.99 -13.97
C GLU A 10 -6.00 8.45 -13.71
N HIS A 11 -7.25 8.69 -13.30
CA HIS A 11 -7.67 10.01 -12.88
C HIS A 11 -6.83 10.35 -11.65
N GLN A 12 -5.93 11.32 -11.78
CA GLN A 12 -5.37 12.00 -10.62
C GLN A 12 -6.56 12.58 -9.87
N LEU A 13 -6.86 11.97 -8.72
CA LEU A 13 -7.92 12.45 -7.85
C LEU A 13 -7.69 13.92 -7.54
N THR A 14 -8.73 14.75 -7.63
CA THR A 14 -8.67 16.13 -7.16
C THR A 14 -8.37 16.13 -5.66
N SER A 15 -7.87 17.24 -5.11
CA SER A 15 -7.62 17.37 -3.66
C SER A 15 -8.86 16.97 -2.84
N LYS A 16 -10.05 17.44 -3.24
CA LYS A 16 -11.32 17.11 -2.59
C LYS A 16 -11.67 15.62 -2.66
N GLU A 17 -11.27 14.94 -3.72
CA GLU A 17 -11.49 13.49 -3.86
C GLU A 17 -10.56 12.68 -2.96
N ARG A 18 -9.32 13.13 -2.80
CA ARG A 18 -8.37 12.52 -1.85
C ARG A 18 -8.82 12.70 -0.41
N ASP A 19 -9.28 13.88 -0.04
CA ASP A 19 -9.79 14.18 1.30
C ASP A 19 -11.02 13.31 1.61
N PHE A 20 -11.91 13.15 0.64
CA PHE A 20 -13.07 12.26 0.74
C PHE A 20 -12.66 10.79 0.93
N GLU A 21 -11.75 10.28 0.12
CA GLU A 21 -11.29 8.89 0.26
C GLU A 21 -10.57 8.68 1.60
N ASN A 22 -9.76 9.64 2.04
CA ASN A 22 -9.04 9.56 3.31
C ASN A 22 -10.01 9.52 4.51
N ALA A 23 -11.08 10.30 4.48
CA ALA A 23 -12.09 10.31 5.55
C ALA A 23 -12.82 8.96 5.68
N LEU A 24 -12.93 8.18 4.61
CA LEU A 24 -13.60 6.87 4.62
C LEU A 24 -12.67 5.70 4.96
N ARG A 25 -11.33 5.92 4.96
CA ARG A 25 -10.38 4.83 5.22
C ARG A 25 -10.43 4.39 6.68
N PRO A 26 -10.53 3.07 6.94
CA PRO A 26 -10.34 2.54 8.28
C PRO A 26 -8.91 2.78 8.77
N LEU A 27 -8.77 3.00 10.08
CA LEU A 27 -7.48 3.31 10.71
C LEU A 27 -6.93 2.15 11.55
N ASN A 28 -7.75 1.13 11.81
CA ASN A 28 -7.41 -0.05 12.60
C ASN A 28 -7.97 -1.32 11.94
N PHE A 29 -7.56 -2.49 12.43
CA PHE A 29 -8.04 -3.76 11.88
C PHE A 29 -9.52 -4.05 12.20
N GLU A 30 -10.09 -3.50 13.28
CA GLU A 30 -11.49 -3.70 13.64
C GLU A 30 -12.44 -3.04 12.64
N ASP A 31 -12.06 -1.90 12.11
CA ASP A 31 -12.83 -1.13 11.12
C ASP A 31 -12.63 -1.62 9.68
N PHE A 32 -11.65 -2.49 9.45
CA PHE A 32 -11.37 -3.01 8.13
C PHE A 32 -12.21 -4.26 7.86
N SER A 33 -13.18 -4.15 6.97
CA SER A 33 -14.08 -5.24 6.60
C SER A 33 -13.57 -6.02 5.39
N GLY A 34 -13.71 -7.33 5.44
CA GLY A 34 -13.29 -8.26 4.39
C GLY A 34 -11.79 -8.59 4.44
N GLN A 35 -11.34 -9.48 3.55
CA GLN A 35 -9.97 -10.01 3.56
C GLN A 35 -9.60 -10.69 4.88
N ASP A 36 -10.53 -11.38 5.53
CA ASP A 36 -10.42 -11.87 6.91
C ASP A 36 -9.13 -12.67 7.14
N LYS A 37 -8.76 -13.58 6.23
CA LYS A 37 -7.51 -14.35 6.32
C LYS A 37 -6.26 -13.47 6.30
N VAL A 38 -6.27 -12.41 5.49
CA VAL A 38 -5.15 -11.45 5.39
C VAL A 38 -5.04 -10.64 6.67
N VAL A 39 -6.17 -10.14 7.16
CA VAL A 39 -6.26 -9.36 8.40
C VAL A 39 -5.85 -10.17 9.61
N ASP A 40 -6.34 -11.40 9.75
CA ASP A 40 -5.99 -12.28 10.87
C ASP A 40 -4.50 -12.60 10.91
N ASN A 41 -3.89 -12.90 9.75
CA ASN A 41 -2.45 -13.10 9.66
C ASN A 41 -1.68 -11.83 10.06
N LEU A 42 -2.08 -10.66 9.53
CA LEU A 42 -1.43 -9.40 9.87
C LEU A 42 -1.53 -9.07 11.36
N ARG A 43 -2.69 -9.31 11.99
CA ARG A 43 -2.87 -9.13 13.44
C ARG A 43 -1.86 -9.94 14.26
N ILE A 44 -1.61 -11.19 13.86
CA ILE A 44 -0.64 -12.07 14.55
C ILE A 44 0.77 -11.50 14.41
N PHE A 45 1.19 -11.16 13.18
CA PHE A 45 2.54 -10.67 12.92
C PHE A 45 2.79 -9.31 13.56
N VAL A 46 1.86 -8.37 13.44
CA VAL A 46 1.94 -7.03 14.04
C VAL A 46 2.01 -7.14 15.57
N LYS A 47 1.16 -7.97 16.19
CA LYS A 47 1.19 -8.20 17.63
C LYS A 47 2.53 -8.79 18.08
N ALA A 48 3.08 -9.73 17.33
CA ALA A 48 4.37 -10.35 17.65
C ALA A 48 5.52 -9.33 17.54
N ALA A 49 5.61 -8.55 16.47
CA ALA A 49 6.61 -7.49 16.28
C ALA A 49 6.53 -6.45 17.42
N ARG A 50 5.32 -5.99 17.74
CA ARG A 50 5.08 -5.03 18.83
C ARG A 50 5.53 -5.55 20.18
N LEU A 51 5.29 -6.84 20.49
CA LEU A 51 5.73 -7.45 21.76
C LEU A 51 7.26 -7.55 21.86
N ARG A 52 7.97 -7.72 20.74
CA ARG A 52 9.42 -7.74 20.70
C ARG A 52 10.05 -6.34 20.67
N GLY A 53 9.28 -5.31 20.34
CA GLY A 53 9.78 -3.94 20.13
C GLY A 53 10.66 -3.81 18.87
N GLU A 54 10.44 -4.65 17.88
CA GLU A 54 11.21 -4.74 16.63
C GLU A 54 10.37 -4.32 15.43
N ALA A 55 11.05 -3.97 14.33
CA ALA A 55 10.37 -3.80 13.03
C ALA A 55 9.65 -5.10 12.64
N LEU A 56 8.50 -4.95 11.97
CA LEU A 56 7.81 -6.08 11.36
C LEU A 56 8.60 -6.58 10.14
N ASP A 57 8.57 -7.89 9.90
CA ASP A 57 9.08 -8.44 8.65
C ASP A 57 8.47 -7.73 7.44
N HIS A 58 9.25 -7.59 6.36
CA HIS A 58 8.77 -6.91 5.16
C HIS A 58 7.56 -7.61 4.55
N VAL A 59 6.56 -6.82 4.16
CA VAL A 59 5.24 -7.29 3.70
C VAL A 59 5.04 -6.98 2.22
N LEU A 60 4.65 -7.97 1.44
CA LEU A 60 4.18 -7.80 0.06
C LEU A 60 2.66 -7.97 -0.01
N LEU A 61 1.97 -6.90 -0.41
CA LEU A 61 0.54 -6.90 -0.68
C LEU A 61 0.32 -6.93 -2.20
N HIS A 62 -0.30 -7.98 -2.72
CA HIS A 62 -0.57 -8.08 -4.15
C HIS A 62 -2.03 -8.40 -4.45
N GLY A 63 -2.49 -8.00 -5.62
CA GLY A 63 -3.88 -8.21 -6.07
C GLY A 63 -4.41 -7.04 -6.86
N PRO A 64 -5.63 -7.12 -7.40
CA PRO A 64 -6.26 -6.08 -8.21
C PRO A 64 -6.24 -4.69 -7.57
N PRO A 65 -6.35 -3.61 -8.36
CA PRO A 65 -6.38 -2.25 -7.82
C PRO A 65 -7.66 -1.98 -7.02
N GLY A 66 -7.57 -1.08 -6.02
CA GLY A 66 -8.74 -0.61 -5.25
C GLY A 66 -9.23 -1.55 -4.15
N LEU A 67 -8.47 -2.60 -3.78
CA LEU A 67 -8.83 -3.59 -2.76
C LEU A 67 -8.35 -3.24 -1.34
N GLY A 68 -7.69 -2.09 -1.14
CA GLY A 68 -7.29 -1.65 0.20
C GLY A 68 -5.82 -1.87 0.56
N LYS A 69 -4.90 -2.15 -0.39
CA LYS A 69 -3.46 -2.34 -0.12
C LYS A 69 -2.86 -1.17 0.67
N THR A 70 -3.04 0.04 0.20
CA THR A 70 -2.56 1.26 0.89
C THR A 70 -3.22 1.45 2.26
N THR A 71 -4.50 1.10 2.38
CA THR A 71 -5.23 1.17 3.66
C THR A 71 -4.66 0.19 4.68
N LEU A 72 -4.45 -1.07 4.29
CA LEU A 72 -3.83 -2.07 5.17
C LEU A 72 -2.42 -1.66 5.59
N SER A 73 -1.63 -1.06 4.68
CA SER A 73 -0.29 -0.59 5.02
C SER A 73 -0.31 0.52 6.08
N ASN A 74 -1.28 1.43 5.99
CA ASN A 74 -1.47 2.47 7.01
C ASN A 74 -1.94 1.87 8.35
N ILE A 75 -2.85 0.90 8.31
CA ILE A 75 -3.30 0.19 9.51
C ILE A 75 -2.12 -0.51 10.21
N ILE A 76 -1.24 -1.17 9.46
CA ILE A 76 -0.02 -1.80 10.02
C ILE A 76 0.79 -0.77 10.81
N ALA A 77 1.05 0.41 10.25
CA ALA A 77 1.80 1.46 10.94
C ALA A 77 1.08 1.96 12.20
N ASN A 78 -0.22 2.20 12.11
CA ASN A 78 -1.05 2.63 13.24
C ASN A 78 -1.04 1.61 14.39
N GLU A 79 -1.20 0.33 14.06
CA GLU A 79 -1.22 -0.76 15.03
C GLU A 79 0.16 -1.01 15.68
N LEU A 80 1.24 -0.78 14.93
CA LEU A 80 2.60 -0.79 15.47
C LEU A 80 2.90 0.47 16.32
N GLY A 81 2.17 1.56 16.10
CA GLY A 81 2.39 2.85 16.78
C GLY A 81 3.62 3.59 16.25
N VAL A 82 3.94 3.46 14.96
CA VAL A 82 5.12 4.03 14.30
C VAL A 82 4.75 4.95 13.14
N GLY A 83 5.74 5.66 12.59
CA GLY A 83 5.55 6.54 11.44
C GLY A 83 5.21 5.78 10.17
N PHE A 84 4.49 6.45 9.25
CA PHE A 84 4.08 5.91 7.97
C PHE A 84 4.53 6.83 6.84
N LYS A 85 5.42 6.34 5.96
CA LYS A 85 5.88 7.06 4.77
C LYS A 85 5.39 6.37 3.51
N ILE A 86 4.93 7.16 2.55
CA ILE A 86 4.36 6.68 1.29
C ILE A 86 5.19 7.18 0.12
N THR A 87 5.54 6.26 -0.76
CA THR A 87 6.11 6.54 -2.06
C THR A 87 5.59 5.55 -3.10
N SER A 88 6.09 5.62 -4.32
CA SER A 88 5.73 4.67 -5.38
C SER A 88 6.95 4.34 -6.25
N GLY A 89 6.92 3.15 -6.89
CA GLY A 89 8.00 2.72 -7.78
C GLY A 89 8.38 3.78 -8.83
N PRO A 90 7.43 4.39 -9.55
CA PRO A 90 7.71 5.42 -10.54
C PRO A 90 8.36 6.70 -10.01
N VAL A 91 8.23 7.00 -8.74
CA VAL A 91 8.82 8.21 -8.09
C VAL A 91 10.28 7.96 -7.71
N LEU A 92 10.63 6.70 -7.42
CA LEU A 92 11.98 6.28 -7.07
C LEU A 92 12.77 5.97 -8.36
N ASP A 93 13.16 7.00 -9.09
CA ASP A 93 13.83 6.85 -10.38
C ASP A 93 15.34 6.56 -10.23
N LYS A 94 15.97 7.11 -9.19
CA LYS A 94 17.41 7.03 -8.93
C LYS A 94 17.71 6.50 -7.53
N PRO A 95 18.88 5.87 -7.32
CA PRO A 95 19.31 5.43 -5.98
C PRO A 95 19.28 6.55 -4.92
N GLY A 96 19.57 7.79 -5.30
CA GLY A 96 19.51 8.95 -4.40
C GLY A 96 18.08 9.25 -3.89
N ASP A 97 17.07 9.01 -4.72
CA ASP A 97 15.67 9.20 -4.30
C ASP A 97 15.30 8.17 -3.23
N LEU A 98 15.69 6.90 -3.44
CA LEU A 98 15.50 5.84 -2.46
C LEU A 98 16.27 6.14 -1.16
N ALA A 99 17.54 6.53 -1.27
CA ALA A 99 18.37 6.88 -0.11
C ALA A 99 17.76 8.03 0.70
N GLY A 100 17.26 9.07 0.05
CA GLY A 100 16.60 10.20 0.72
C GLY A 100 15.36 9.78 1.51
N VAL A 101 14.57 8.84 0.98
CA VAL A 101 13.42 8.29 1.72
C VAL A 101 13.88 7.42 2.88
N LEU A 102 14.82 6.48 2.66
CA LEU A 102 15.27 5.53 3.68
C LEU A 102 15.97 6.22 4.86
N THR A 103 16.85 7.19 4.61
CA THR A 103 17.56 7.94 5.66
C THR A 103 16.64 8.84 6.48
N SER A 104 15.43 9.12 6.00
CA SER A 104 14.44 9.92 6.72
C SER A 104 13.51 9.10 7.61
N LEU A 105 13.66 7.76 7.65
CA LEU A 105 12.85 6.87 8.49
C LEU A 105 13.35 6.89 9.93
N GLU A 106 12.41 6.96 10.87
CA GLU A 106 12.68 6.73 12.28
C GLU A 106 12.70 5.21 12.59
N PRO A 107 13.23 4.78 13.74
CA PRO A 107 13.26 3.36 14.09
C PRO A 107 11.88 2.70 14.03
N ASN A 108 11.80 1.56 13.32
CA ASN A 108 10.62 0.73 13.12
C ASN A 108 9.51 1.35 12.24
N ASP A 109 9.75 2.51 11.62
CA ASP A 109 8.80 3.13 10.70
C ASP A 109 8.37 2.18 9.58
N VAL A 110 7.19 2.41 9.05
CA VAL A 110 6.66 1.70 7.88
C VAL A 110 6.85 2.55 6.63
N LEU A 111 7.62 2.02 5.68
CA LEU A 111 7.74 2.57 4.33
C LEU A 111 6.82 1.80 3.38
N PHE A 112 5.87 2.49 2.78
CA PHE A 112 4.99 1.93 1.76
C PHE A 112 5.44 2.35 0.37
N ILE A 113 5.68 1.35 -0.51
CA ILE A 113 6.01 1.57 -1.93
C ILE A 113 4.88 1.00 -2.79
N ASP A 114 4.06 1.89 -3.36
CA ASP A 114 3.03 1.47 -4.33
C ASP A 114 3.64 1.15 -5.69
N GLU A 115 3.02 0.23 -6.44
CA GLU A 115 3.50 -0.23 -7.74
C GLU A 115 5.00 -0.60 -7.72
N ILE A 116 5.43 -1.32 -6.69
CA ILE A 116 6.85 -1.68 -6.45
C ILE A 116 7.50 -2.43 -7.63
N HIS A 117 6.71 -3.12 -8.46
CA HIS A 117 7.17 -3.77 -9.69
C HIS A 117 7.67 -2.80 -10.78
N ARG A 118 7.50 -1.49 -10.56
CA ARG A 118 7.96 -0.42 -11.47
C ARG A 118 9.27 0.21 -11.05
N LEU A 119 9.92 -0.30 -10.01
CA LEU A 119 11.29 0.11 -9.67
C LEU A 119 12.24 -0.22 -10.82
N SER A 120 13.20 0.67 -11.07
CA SER A 120 14.29 0.35 -11.99
C SER A 120 15.19 -0.73 -11.38
N PRO A 121 15.84 -1.60 -12.21
CA PRO A 121 16.74 -2.63 -11.69
C PRO A 121 17.85 -2.07 -10.78
N VAL A 122 18.34 -0.88 -11.11
CA VAL A 122 19.38 -0.22 -10.31
C VAL A 122 18.84 0.14 -8.91
N VAL A 123 17.68 0.74 -8.82
CA VAL A 123 17.07 1.11 -7.54
C VAL A 123 16.70 -0.15 -6.73
N GLU A 124 16.27 -1.21 -7.42
CA GLU A 124 15.93 -2.48 -6.79
C GLU A 124 17.15 -3.13 -6.12
N GLU A 125 18.34 -3.06 -6.72
CA GLU A 125 19.59 -3.57 -6.11
C GLU A 125 19.96 -2.83 -4.81
N TYR A 126 19.79 -1.52 -4.77
CA TYR A 126 19.98 -0.75 -3.52
C TYR A 126 18.95 -1.11 -2.45
N LEU A 127 17.73 -1.41 -2.87
CA LEU A 127 16.68 -1.82 -1.94
C LEU A 127 16.98 -3.18 -1.28
N TYR A 128 17.67 -4.09 -1.98
CA TYR A 128 18.05 -5.40 -1.40
C TYR A 128 18.91 -5.24 -0.15
N SER A 129 19.98 -4.47 -0.22
CA SER A 129 20.87 -4.22 0.91
C SER A 129 20.14 -3.50 2.06
N ALA A 130 19.27 -2.56 1.71
CA ALA A 130 18.46 -1.86 2.68
C ALA A 130 17.49 -2.79 3.45
N MET A 131 16.92 -3.79 2.76
CA MET A 131 15.99 -4.75 3.36
C MET A 131 16.70 -5.82 4.22
N GLU A 132 17.88 -6.27 3.81
CA GLU A 132 18.59 -7.36 4.49
C GLU A 132 19.48 -6.85 5.65
N ASP A 133 20.25 -5.79 5.37
CA ASP A 133 21.31 -5.35 6.28
C ASP A 133 21.04 -3.98 6.93
N TYR A 134 19.92 -3.33 6.59
CA TYR A 134 19.63 -1.95 6.99
C TYR A 134 20.78 -1.00 6.65
N ARG A 135 21.32 -1.13 5.43
CA ARG A 135 22.43 -0.33 4.90
C ARG A 135 22.18 0.01 3.44
N ILE A 136 22.74 1.14 3.02
CA ILE A 136 22.75 1.55 1.62
C ILE A 136 24.12 2.07 1.25
N ASP A 137 24.69 1.58 0.13
CA ASP A 137 25.97 2.01 -0.41
C ASP A 137 25.73 2.98 -1.55
N ILE A 138 26.07 4.25 -1.39
CA ILE A 138 25.87 5.28 -2.42
C ILE A 138 27.18 5.57 -3.11
N MET A 139 27.18 5.45 -4.44
CA MET A 139 28.32 5.87 -5.29
C MET A 139 28.30 7.39 -5.45
N ILE A 140 29.36 8.08 -5.00
CA ILE A 140 29.45 9.55 -5.06
C ILE A 140 30.03 9.99 -6.41
N ASP A 141 30.97 9.24 -6.98
CA ASP A 141 31.66 9.56 -8.21
C ASP A 141 31.56 8.44 -9.23
N LYS A 142 31.76 8.80 -10.51
CA LYS A 142 31.83 7.85 -11.62
C LYS A 142 33.30 7.80 -12.12
N GLY A 143 33.82 6.60 -12.40
CA GLY A 143 35.12 6.40 -12.99
C GLY A 143 36.14 5.72 -12.06
N PRO A 144 37.45 5.72 -12.41
CA PRO A 144 38.47 4.98 -11.64
C PRO A 144 38.70 5.46 -10.22
N SER A 145 38.19 6.64 -9.86
CA SER A 145 38.25 7.23 -8.52
C SER A 145 36.90 7.16 -7.78
N ALA A 146 35.99 6.36 -8.27
CA ALA A 146 34.67 6.21 -7.65
C ALA A 146 34.79 5.82 -6.17
N ARG A 147 34.10 6.56 -5.32
CA ARG A 147 34.00 6.28 -3.88
C ARG A 147 32.58 5.91 -3.55
N SER A 148 32.40 4.87 -2.73
CA SER A 148 31.12 4.55 -2.12
C SER A 148 31.09 5.07 -0.68
N ILE A 149 29.95 5.60 -0.26
CA ILE A 149 29.66 5.85 1.14
C ILE A 149 28.58 4.85 1.58
N GLN A 150 28.88 4.09 2.61
CA GLN A 150 27.93 3.24 3.28
C GLN A 150 27.18 4.06 4.33
N ILE A 151 25.86 4.01 4.31
CA ILE A 151 24.98 4.68 5.25
C ILE A 151 24.20 3.60 6.00
N ASP A 152 24.32 3.58 7.30
CA ASP A 152 23.49 2.73 8.16
C ASP A 152 22.08 3.35 8.27
N LEU A 153 21.08 2.51 8.20
CA LEU A 153 19.66 2.87 8.27
C LEU A 153 19.05 2.39 9.59
N ASN A 154 18.05 3.10 10.07
CA ASN A 154 17.22 2.58 11.15
C ASN A 154 16.47 1.32 10.66
N PRO A 155 16.28 0.29 11.53
CA PRO A 155 15.38 -0.81 11.20
C PRO A 155 14.01 -0.28 10.81
N PHE A 156 13.45 -0.79 9.73
CA PHE A 156 12.16 -0.36 9.19
C PHE A 156 11.39 -1.54 8.59
N THR A 157 10.10 -1.37 8.44
CA THR A 157 9.25 -2.31 7.72
C THR A 157 8.96 -1.79 6.33
N LEU A 158 9.35 -2.53 5.29
CA LEU A 158 8.90 -2.26 3.93
C LEU A 158 7.57 -2.94 3.67
N VAL A 159 6.56 -2.18 3.25
CA VAL A 159 5.33 -2.72 2.69
C VAL A 159 5.29 -2.41 1.19
N GLY A 160 5.56 -3.42 0.37
CA GLY A 160 5.46 -3.32 -1.08
C GLY A 160 4.05 -3.63 -1.56
N ALA A 161 3.51 -2.82 -2.46
CA ALA A 161 2.23 -3.12 -3.12
C ALA A 161 2.40 -3.27 -4.63
N THR A 162 1.69 -4.25 -5.20
CA THR A 162 1.69 -4.47 -6.64
C THR A 162 0.35 -5.00 -7.14
N THR A 163 -0.03 -4.57 -8.33
CA THR A 163 -1.13 -5.16 -9.09
C THR A 163 -0.66 -6.29 -10.00
N ARG A 164 0.66 -6.45 -10.17
CA ARG A 164 1.29 -7.37 -11.12
C ARG A 164 2.43 -8.14 -10.47
N SER A 165 2.08 -9.06 -9.57
CA SER A 165 3.08 -9.85 -8.81
C SER A 165 4.04 -10.66 -9.71
N GLY A 166 3.61 -11.04 -10.90
CA GLY A 166 4.45 -11.72 -11.89
C GLY A 166 5.57 -10.87 -12.49
N LEU A 167 5.54 -9.54 -12.34
CA LEU A 167 6.58 -8.63 -12.80
C LEU A 167 7.66 -8.35 -11.73
N LEU A 168 7.46 -8.80 -10.49
CA LEU A 168 8.49 -8.71 -9.46
C LEU A 168 9.61 -9.69 -9.76
N THR A 169 10.86 -9.22 -9.62
CA THR A 169 12.01 -10.11 -9.71
C THR A 169 12.00 -11.14 -8.59
N ALA A 170 12.55 -12.32 -8.85
CA ALA A 170 12.62 -13.38 -7.84
C ALA A 170 13.45 -12.95 -6.60
N PRO A 171 14.59 -12.23 -6.74
CA PRO A 171 15.35 -11.74 -5.60
C PRO A 171 14.54 -10.78 -4.72
N LEU A 172 13.79 -9.82 -5.31
CA LEU A 172 12.96 -8.89 -4.52
C LEU A 172 11.85 -9.64 -3.78
N ARG A 173 11.17 -10.56 -4.47
CA ARG A 173 10.08 -11.33 -3.88
C ARG A 173 10.55 -12.17 -2.69
N ALA A 174 11.74 -12.77 -2.77
CA ALA A 174 12.29 -13.63 -1.71
C ALA A 174 12.60 -12.86 -0.41
N ARG A 175 12.75 -11.53 -0.48
CA ARG A 175 13.02 -10.67 0.68
C ARG A 175 11.78 -10.27 1.47
N PHE A 176 10.60 -10.54 0.96
CA PHE A 176 9.36 -10.34 1.70
C PHE A 176 9.05 -11.58 2.53
N GLY A 177 9.18 -11.47 3.85
CA GLY A 177 8.84 -12.54 4.79
C GLY A 177 7.33 -12.81 4.86
N ILE A 178 6.52 -11.78 4.59
CA ILE A 178 5.06 -11.86 4.62
C ILE A 178 4.53 -11.54 3.22
N ASN A 179 3.82 -12.50 2.59
CA ASN A 179 3.27 -12.34 1.25
C ASN A 179 1.77 -12.61 1.26
N LEU A 180 0.97 -11.58 0.97
CA LEU A 180 -0.48 -11.59 1.13
C LEU A 180 -1.18 -11.19 -0.15
N HIS A 181 -2.10 -12.05 -0.60
CA HIS A 181 -2.94 -11.82 -1.76
C HIS A 181 -4.30 -11.25 -1.35
N LEU A 182 -4.69 -10.13 -1.94
CA LEU A 182 -6.00 -9.53 -1.77
C LEU A 182 -6.90 -9.96 -2.92
N GLU A 183 -8.11 -10.39 -2.59
CA GLU A 183 -9.11 -10.86 -3.54
C GLU A 183 -10.25 -9.84 -3.68
N TYR A 184 -11.08 -10.02 -4.70
CA TYR A 184 -12.30 -9.23 -4.84
C TYR A 184 -13.24 -9.49 -3.67
N TYR A 185 -13.97 -8.46 -3.29
CA TYR A 185 -14.93 -8.49 -2.18
C TYR A 185 -16.28 -9.03 -2.65
N ASP A 186 -16.93 -9.80 -1.79
CA ASP A 186 -18.32 -10.22 -1.98
C ASP A 186 -19.28 -9.03 -1.80
N ASP A 187 -20.44 -9.09 -2.44
CA ASP A 187 -21.44 -8.03 -2.42
C ASP A 187 -21.94 -7.71 -1.00
N ASP A 188 -22.07 -8.71 -0.13
CA ASP A 188 -22.49 -8.52 1.26
C ASP A 188 -21.47 -7.69 2.05
N VAL A 189 -20.19 -8.00 1.91
CA VAL A 189 -19.09 -7.24 2.53
C VAL A 189 -19.06 -5.81 1.99
N LEU A 190 -19.18 -5.64 0.67
CA LEU A 190 -19.24 -4.30 0.04
C LEU A 190 -20.45 -3.50 0.50
N SER A 191 -21.62 -4.14 0.68
CA SER A 191 -22.81 -3.50 1.23
C SER A 191 -22.55 -2.97 2.66
N GLY A 192 -21.82 -3.74 3.48
CA GLY A 192 -21.36 -3.30 4.80
C GLY A 192 -20.44 -2.07 4.72
N ILE A 193 -19.45 -2.11 3.84
CA ILE A 193 -18.53 -0.98 3.61
C ILE A 193 -19.28 0.28 3.17
N ILE A 194 -20.24 0.15 2.25
CA ILE A 194 -21.06 1.27 1.75
C ILE A 194 -21.89 1.88 2.89
N ARG A 195 -22.53 1.05 3.73
CA ARG A 195 -23.31 1.53 4.87
C ARG A 195 -22.44 2.27 5.89
N ARG A 196 -21.24 1.74 6.20
CA ARG A 196 -20.28 2.42 7.04
C ARG A 196 -19.86 3.76 6.43
N SER A 197 -19.53 3.78 5.14
CA SER A 197 -19.15 5.01 4.43
C SER A 197 -20.29 6.03 4.40
N ALA A 198 -21.52 5.60 4.18
CA ALA A 198 -22.70 6.46 4.22
C ALA A 198 -22.93 7.08 5.61
N SER A 199 -22.73 6.28 6.69
CA SER A 199 -22.80 6.78 8.06
C SER A 199 -21.73 7.83 8.36
N ILE A 200 -20.49 7.64 7.92
CA ILE A 200 -19.40 8.62 8.09
C ILE A 200 -19.72 9.93 7.35
N LEU A 201 -20.41 9.84 6.22
CA LEU A 201 -20.79 10.98 5.39
C LEU A 201 -22.11 11.65 5.82
N ASP A 202 -22.76 11.11 6.85
CA ASP A 202 -24.09 11.54 7.28
C ASP A 202 -25.15 11.49 6.14
N VAL A 203 -25.09 10.42 5.33
CA VAL A 203 -26.00 10.21 4.21
C VAL A 203 -26.92 9.04 4.51
N PRO A 204 -28.27 9.20 4.46
CA PRO A 204 -29.18 8.08 4.64
C PRO A 204 -29.02 7.06 3.51
N CYS A 205 -28.71 5.82 3.85
CA CYS A 205 -28.54 4.71 2.91
C CYS A 205 -29.32 3.49 3.37
N SER A 206 -30.37 3.13 2.62
CA SER A 206 -31.13 1.90 2.92
C SER A 206 -30.30 0.66 2.57
N THR A 207 -30.61 -0.47 3.22
CA THR A 207 -29.96 -1.75 2.91
C THR A 207 -30.07 -2.11 1.43
N ARG A 208 -31.26 -1.88 0.82
CA ARG A 208 -31.48 -2.12 -0.61
C ARG A 208 -30.60 -1.24 -1.48
N ALA A 209 -30.43 0.04 -1.14
CA ALA A 209 -29.53 0.95 -1.89
C ALA A 209 -28.07 0.50 -1.76
N ALA A 210 -27.64 0.11 -0.57
CA ALA A 210 -26.29 -0.39 -0.34
C ALA A 210 -26.00 -1.65 -1.17
N SER A 211 -26.93 -2.62 -1.18
CA SER A 211 -26.81 -3.86 -1.97
C SER A 211 -26.76 -3.57 -3.48
N GLU A 212 -27.57 -2.62 -3.98
CA GLU A 212 -27.58 -2.23 -5.39
C GLU A 212 -26.25 -1.56 -5.81
N ILE A 213 -25.67 -0.72 -4.95
CA ILE A 213 -24.36 -0.13 -5.19
C ILE A 213 -23.26 -1.22 -5.15
N ALA A 214 -23.34 -2.14 -4.19
CA ALA A 214 -22.39 -3.24 -4.03
C ALA A 214 -22.31 -4.11 -5.29
N SER A 215 -23.45 -4.58 -5.79
CA SER A 215 -23.52 -5.42 -7.01
C SER A 215 -22.93 -4.76 -8.26
N ARG A 216 -22.92 -3.43 -8.32
CA ARG A 216 -22.34 -2.65 -9.41
C ARG A 216 -20.87 -2.27 -9.18
N SER A 217 -20.31 -2.61 -8.03
CA SER A 217 -18.95 -2.20 -7.61
C SER A 217 -17.85 -3.16 -8.08
N ARG A 218 -18.20 -4.24 -8.79
CA ARG A 218 -17.25 -5.22 -9.34
C ARG A 218 -16.26 -5.75 -8.29
N GLY A 219 -16.73 -6.02 -7.09
CA GLY A 219 -15.88 -6.53 -6.02
C GLY A 219 -14.85 -5.53 -5.46
N THR A 220 -15.02 -4.22 -5.69
CA THR A 220 -13.97 -3.24 -5.41
C THR A 220 -14.47 -2.11 -4.49
N PRO A 221 -13.94 -1.99 -3.25
CA PRO A 221 -14.32 -0.91 -2.32
C PRO A 221 -14.13 0.49 -2.87
N ARG A 222 -13.07 0.74 -3.66
CA ARG A 222 -12.84 2.03 -4.32
C ARG A 222 -14.00 2.41 -5.24
N ILE A 223 -14.48 1.47 -6.05
CA ILE A 223 -15.62 1.70 -6.96
C ILE A 223 -16.89 1.90 -6.15
N ALA A 224 -17.12 1.10 -5.10
CA ALA A 224 -18.26 1.22 -4.20
C ALA A 224 -18.38 2.63 -3.60
N ASN A 225 -17.29 3.14 -3.02
CA ASN A 225 -17.24 4.49 -2.46
C ASN A 225 -17.39 5.58 -3.54
N ALA A 226 -16.84 5.38 -4.73
CA ALA A 226 -17.01 6.31 -5.84
C ALA A 226 -18.47 6.37 -6.33
N LEU A 227 -19.17 5.23 -6.38
CA LEU A 227 -20.60 5.17 -6.70
C LEU A 227 -21.44 5.84 -5.61
N LEU A 228 -21.18 5.52 -4.33
CA LEU A 228 -21.86 6.16 -3.20
C LEU A 228 -21.72 7.69 -3.28
N ARG A 229 -20.53 8.20 -3.56
CA ARG A 229 -20.29 9.64 -3.71
C ARG A 229 -21.13 10.28 -4.83
N ARG A 230 -21.39 9.55 -5.91
CA ARG A 230 -22.13 10.06 -7.06
C ARG A 230 -23.65 10.08 -6.88
N VAL A 231 -24.17 9.20 -6.01
CA VAL A 231 -25.62 9.01 -5.82
C VAL A 231 -26.15 9.66 -4.55
N ARG A 232 -25.26 10.20 -3.71
CA ARG A 232 -25.64 10.94 -2.47
C ARG A 232 -26.24 12.31 -2.77
#